data_894cd4045fdd06812224916d7bbdeec3
#
_entry.id   894cd4045fdd06812224916d7bbdeec3
#
_cell.length_a   1.000
_cell.length_b   1.000
_cell.length_c   1.000
_cell.angle_alpha   90.00
_cell.angle_beta   90.00
_cell.angle_gamma   90.00
#
_symmetry.space_group_name_H-M   'P 1'
#
loop_
_entity.id
_entity.type
_entity.pdbx_description
1 polymer ?
#
loop_
_entity_poly.entity_id
_entity_poly.type
_entity_poly.pdbx_seq_one_letter_code
_entity_poly.pdbx_strand_id
1 'polypeptide(L)'
;MKKLNLKIKDMPYAAEEALNRLRVNIKFCGKNTKKIVITSSVPNEGKSTVSVRLWKLLSEAGFPTVLVDVDLRKSEIQKKYQVEGIKEGLNHFLSGLAEYEDVVYETNIPNGHIVPVTTLLENPSALLEDPRLGELLDRLAEDYRYVIIDTPPLDNISDGALIASMSDGAVLVVRCGETSKALVRQSLHQFVNMYSSVYIFNGVFFQSRC
;
A
#
# COMPACT_ATOMS: atom_id res chain seq x y z
N MET A 1 17.00 4.27 -13.76
CA MET A 1 16.06 4.71 -12.72
C MET A 1 16.80 5.49 -11.64
N LYS A 2 16.18 6.50 -11.04
CA LYS A 2 16.72 7.24 -9.90
C LYS A 2 16.57 6.37 -8.65
N LYS A 3 17.57 6.37 -7.74
CA LYS A 3 17.56 5.52 -6.54
C LYS A 3 17.23 6.33 -5.28
N LEU A 4 16.28 5.85 -4.48
CA LEU A 4 15.88 6.42 -3.21
C LEU A 4 16.36 5.54 -2.04
N ASN A 5 16.60 6.15 -0.90
CA ASN A 5 17.00 5.44 0.31
C ASN A 5 15.89 5.55 1.38
N LEU A 6 15.35 4.42 1.82
CA LEU A 6 14.35 4.34 2.86
C LEU A 6 14.99 3.85 4.16
N LYS A 7 14.84 4.62 5.23
CA LYS A 7 15.30 4.23 6.58
C LYS A 7 14.22 3.44 7.30
N ILE A 8 14.27 2.12 7.16
CA ILE A 8 13.30 1.20 7.77
C ILE A 8 13.96 0.56 9.01
N LYS A 9 13.54 0.99 10.21
CA LYS A 9 14.03 0.45 11.48
C LYS A 9 13.57 -1.00 11.66
N ASP A 10 14.27 -1.78 12.45
CA ASP A 10 13.85 -3.13 12.82
C ASP A 10 12.53 -3.13 13.61
N MET A 11 11.87 -4.25 13.63
CA MET A 11 10.61 -4.43 14.35
C MET A 11 10.73 -5.58 15.36
N PRO A 12 9.84 -5.64 16.37
CA PRO A 12 9.78 -6.78 17.26
C PRO A 12 9.55 -8.09 16.51
N TYR A 13 10.20 -9.17 16.95
CA TYR A 13 10.14 -10.49 16.32
C TYR A 13 8.70 -10.99 16.08
N ALA A 14 7.81 -10.83 17.07
CA ALA A 14 6.41 -11.25 16.91
C ALA A 14 5.67 -10.53 15.77
N ALA A 15 6.04 -9.27 15.53
CA ALA A 15 5.48 -8.47 14.45
C ALA A 15 6.01 -8.92 13.09
N GLU A 16 7.30 -9.23 13.01
CA GLU A 16 7.93 -9.75 11.80
C GLU A 16 7.36 -11.11 11.43
N GLU A 17 7.18 -12.01 12.40
CA GLU A 17 6.54 -13.31 12.19
C GLU A 17 5.09 -13.19 11.68
N ALA A 18 4.31 -12.26 12.22
CA ALA A 18 2.95 -12.03 11.74
C ALA A 18 2.91 -11.55 10.28
N LEU A 19 3.85 -10.67 9.89
CA LEU A 19 3.98 -10.22 8.50
C LEU A 19 4.51 -11.32 7.58
N ASN A 20 5.41 -12.17 8.05
CA ASN A 20 5.88 -13.33 7.29
C ASN A 20 4.73 -14.30 7.01
N ARG A 21 3.83 -14.53 7.97
CA ARG A 21 2.60 -15.31 7.75
C ARG A 21 1.71 -14.67 6.70
N LEU A 22 1.50 -13.35 6.76
CA LEU A 22 0.74 -12.62 5.74
C LEU A 22 1.39 -12.78 4.35
N ARG A 23 2.72 -12.61 4.25
CA ARG A 23 3.48 -12.81 3.02
C ARG A 23 3.27 -14.22 2.44
N VAL A 24 3.33 -15.24 3.29
CA VAL A 24 3.09 -16.64 2.89
C VAL A 24 1.67 -16.83 2.39
N ASN A 25 0.67 -16.29 3.09
CA ASN A 25 -0.73 -16.36 2.67
C ASN A 25 -0.94 -15.72 1.30
N ILE A 26 -0.40 -14.52 1.08
CA ILE A 26 -0.47 -13.84 -0.22
C ILE A 26 0.14 -14.69 -1.34
N LYS A 27 1.25 -15.38 -1.09
CA LYS A 27 1.86 -16.29 -2.07
C LYS A 27 0.92 -17.42 -2.49
N PHE A 28 0.07 -17.90 -1.58
CA PHE A 28 -0.90 -18.98 -1.85
C PHE A 28 -2.20 -18.51 -2.49
N CYS A 29 -2.45 -17.21 -2.63
CA CYS A 29 -3.65 -16.68 -3.32
C CYS A 29 -3.67 -16.92 -4.85
N GLY A 30 -2.59 -17.48 -5.37
CA GLY A 30 -2.48 -17.79 -6.81
C GLY A 30 -1.54 -16.84 -7.57
N LYS A 31 -1.21 -17.27 -8.78
CA LYS A 31 -0.25 -16.55 -9.65
C LYS A 31 -0.80 -15.20 -10.16
N ASN A 32 -2.12 -15.08 -10.25
CA ASN A 32 -2.80 -13.90 -10.80
C ASN A 32 -2.99 -12.79 -9.76
N THR A 33 -2.82 -13.07 -8.46
CA THR A 33 -2.88 -12.04 -7.41
C THR A 33 -1.57 -11.26 -7.41
N LYS A 34 -1.58 -10.08 -8.02
CA LYS A 34 -0.45 -9.18 -8.16
C LYS A 34 -0.69 -7.84 -7.47
N LYS A 35 -1.82 -7.19 -7.74
CA LYS A 35 -2.21 -5.87 -7.21
C LYS A 35 -2.93 -6.04 -5.88
N ILE A 36 -2.27 -5.66 -4.78
CA ILE A 36 -2.75 -5.88 -3.41
C ILE A 36 -2.90 -4.55 -2.69
N VAL A 37 -4.13 -4.20 -2.37
CA VAL A 37 -4.47 -3.01 -1.58
C VAL A 37 -4.22 -3.26 -0.11
N ILE A 38 -3.59 -2.29 0.55
CA ILE A 38 -3.46 -2.24 2.00
C ILE A 38 -4.24 -1.02 2.49
N THR A 39 -5.24 -1.26 3.31
CA THR A 39 -6.12 -0.22 3.84
C THR A 39 -6.48 -0.47 5.31
N SER A 40 -7.28 0.42 5.88
CA SER A 40 -7.77 0.34 7.27
C SER A 40 -9.18 0.89 7.38
N SER A 41 -9.89 0.55 8.46
CA SER A 41 -11.24 1.07 8.70
C SER A 41 -11.23 2.57 8.99
N VAL A 42 -10.22 3.03 9.76
CA VAL A 42 -10.04 4.43 10.18
C VAL A 42 -8.58 4.85 10.08
N PRO A 43 -8.27 6.15 10.14
CA PRO A 43 -6.90 6.65 10.21
C PRO A 43 -6.10 6.07 11.38
N ASN A 44 -4.77 6.01 11.23
CA ASN A 44 -3.80 5.62 12.27
C ASN A 44 -3.84 4.16 12.73
N GLU A 45 -4.48 3.24 12.00
CA GLU A 45 -4.43 1.79 12.30
C GLU A 45 -3.12 1.11 11.86
N GLY A 46 -2.22 1.83 11.19
CA GLY A 46 -0.90 1.32 10.82
C GLY A 46 -0.80 0.78 9.38
N LYS A 47 -1.77 1.06 8.50
CA LYS A 47 -1.80 0.64 7.10
C LYS A 47 -0.45 0.85 6.39
N SER A 48 0.07 2.09 6.36
CA SER A 48 1.34 2.42 5.67
C SER A 48 2.56 1.73 6.29
N THR A 49 2.50 1.39 7.60
CA THR A 49 3.54 0.56 8.22
C THR A 49 3.48 -0.87 7.69
N VAL A 50 2.30 -1.45 7.59
CA VAL A 50 2.08 -2.78 7.03
C VAL A 50 2.47 -2.81 5.56
N SER A 51 2.08 -1.81 4.77
CA SER A 51 2.41 -1.69 3.35
C SER A 51 3.92 -1.71 3.11
N VAL A 52 4.66 -0.82 3.77
CA VAL A 52 6.13 -0.72 3.62
C VAL A 52 6.83 -1.99 4.10
N ARG A 53 6.37 -2.59 5.20
CA ARG A 53 6.98 -3.80 5.75
C ARG A 53 6.72 -5.03 4.89
N LEU A 54 5.50 -5.20 4.42
CA LEU A 54 5.12 -6.29 3.52
C LEU A 54 5.88 -6.18 2.19
N TRP A 55 5.93 -4.98 1.61
CA TRP A 55 6.72 -4.69 0.42
C TRP A 55 8.19 -5.08 0.62
N LYS A 56 8.82 -4.66 1.73
CA LYS A 56 10.20 -5.01 2.06
C LYS A 56 10.40 -6.53 2.14
N LEU A 57 9.54 -7.23 2.88
CA LEU A 57 9.64 -8.69 3.05
C LEU A 57 9.45 -9.47 1.74
N LEU A 58 8.56 -9.01 0.86
CA LEU A 58 8.37 -9.61 -0.47
C LEU A 58 9.61 -9.37 -1.34
N SER A 59 10.15 -8.16 -1.36
CA SER A 59 11.32 -7.77 -2.12
C SER A 59 12.58 -8.54 -1.68
N GLU A 60 12.84 -8.62 -0.37
CA GLU A 60 13.97 -9.37 0.21
C GLU A 60 13.84 -10.89 0.00
N ALA A 61 12.61 -11.40 -0.15
CA ALA A 61 12.37 -12.78 -0.54
C ALA A 61 12.62 -13.07 -2.04
N GLY A 62 13.13 -12.09 -2.80
CA GLY A 62 13.50 -12.22 -4.21
C GLY A 62 12.38 -11.96 -5.20
N PHE A 63 11.22 -11.45 -4.76
CA PHE A 63 10.14 -11.07 -5.67
C PHE A 63 10.27 -9.61 -6.09
N PRO A 64 10.39 -9.28 -7.40
CA PRO A 64 10.27 -7.91 -7.87
C PRO A 64 8.96 -7.29 -7.36
N THR A 65 9.04 -6.28 -6.51
CA THR A 65 7.87 -5.71 -5.83
C THR A 65 7.94 -4.18 -5.86
N VAL A 66 6.83 -3.54 -6.20
CA VAL A 66 6.69 -2.09 -6.14
C VAL A 66 5.68 -1.68 -5.07
N LEU A 67 6.02 -0.64 -4.31
CA LEU A 67 5.11 0.03 -3.39
C LEU A 67 4.56 1.29 -4.06
N VAL A 68 3.24 1.38 -4.17
CA VAL A 68 2.55 2.55 -4.71
C VAL A 68 1.83 3.27 -3.58
N ASP A 69 2.22 4.50 -3.32
CA ASP A 69 1.55 5.35 -2.34
C ASP A 69 0.39 6.09 -3.02
N VAL A 70 -0.84 5.73 -2.68
CA VAL A 70 -2.06 6.32 -3.27
C VAL A 70 -2.78 7.23 -2.27
N ASP A 71 -2.26 7.38 -1.04
CA ASP A 71 -2.81 8.32 -0.05
C ASP A 71 -2.38 9.76 -0.37
N LEU A 72 -2.94 10.34 -1.42
CA LEU A 72 -2.65 11.71 -1.87
C LEU A 72 -3.09 12.79 -0.86
N ARG A 73 -3.91 12.42 0.14
CA ARG A 73 -4.39 13.35 1.19
C ARG A 73 -3.42 13.43 2.34
N LYS A 74 -2.89 12.29 2.77
CA LYS A 74 -2.11 12.19 4.02
C LYS A 74 -1.00 11.14 3.93
N SER A 75 -0.24 11.14 2.84
CA SER A 75 0.95 10.28 2.77
C SER A 75 1.91 10.58 3.92
N GLU A 76 2.29 9.53 4.64
CA GLU A 76 3.30 9.60 5.71
C GLU A 76 4.60 8.88 5.32
N ILE A 77 4.63 8.17 4.19
CA ILE A 77 5.76 7.30 3.81
C ILE A 77 7.04 8.09 3.69
N GLN A 78 7.02 9.21 2.94
CA GLN A 78 8.20 10.04 2.73
C GLN A 78 8.80 10.54 4.06
N LYS A 79 7.96 11.10 4.92
CA LYS A 79 8.38 11.64 6.22
C LYS A 79 8.83 10.54 7.18
N LYS A 80 8.04 9.48 7.31
CA LYS A 80 8.26 8.39 8.26
C LYS A 80 9.53 7.61 7.99
N TYR A 81 9.85 7.38 6.71
CA TYR A 81 11.01 6.61 6.29
C TYR A 81 12.15 7.48 5.78
N GLN A 82 12.07 8.80 5.98
CA GLN A 82 13.10 9.79 5.63
C GLN A 82 13.56 9.63 4.18
N VAL A 83 12.60 9.57 3.26
CA VAL A 83 12.89 9.42 1.83
C VAL A 83 13.20 10.79 1.24
N GLU A 84 14.42 10.95 0.73
CA GLU A 84 14.90 12.20 0.14
C GLU A 84 15.20 12.02 -1.35
N GLY A 85 15.22 13.12 -2.11
CA GLY A 85 15.59 13.12 -3.52
C GLY A 85 14.46 12.79 -4.49
N ILE A 86 13.23 12.70 -4.00
CA ILE A 86 12.05 12.55 -4.87
C ILE A 86 11.86 13.86 -5.65
N LYS A 87 11.77 13.76 -6.98
CA LYS A 87 11.47 14.90 -7.87
C LYS A 87 10.04 14.85 -8.33
N GLU A 88 9.63 13.73 -8.91
CA GLU A 88 8.31 13.49 -9.43
C GLU A 88 7.66 12.34 -8.65
N GLY A 89 6.33 12.35 -8.53
CA GLY A 89 5.59 11.33 -7.81
C GLY A 89 4.26 11.03 -8.49
N LEU A 90 3.46 10.16 -7.88
CA LEU A 90 2.17 9.74 -8.40
C LEU A 90 1.27 10.92 -8.81
N ASN A 91 1.22 11.96 -7.99
CA ASN A 91 0.45 13.17 -8.28
C ASN A 91 0.86 13.85 -9.59
N HIS A 92 2.15 13.86 -9.94
CA HIS A 92 2.64 14.42 -11.21
C HIS A 92 2.25 13.52 -12.39
N PHE A 93 2.37 12.21 -12.24
CA PHE A 93 1.96 11.25 -13.28
C PHE A 93 0.47 11.36 -13.58
N LEU A 94 -0.38 11.35 -12.56
CA LEU A 94 -1.83 11.47 -12.72
C LEU A 94 -2.26 12.81 -13.34
N SER A 95 -1.50 13.87 -13.09
CA SER A 95 -1.72 15.19 -13.70
C SER A 95 -1.14 15.32 -15.12
N GLY A 96 -0.47 14.29 -15.66
CA GLY A 96 0.17 14.33 -16.96
C GLY A 96 1.43 15.19 -17.03
N LEU A 97 2.06 15.46 -15.90
CA LEU A 97 3.27 16.26 -15.77
C LEU A 97 4.55 15.42 -15.72
N ALA A 98 4.43 14.09 -15.60
CA ALA A 98 5.54 13.15 -15.54
C ALA A 98 5.18 11.84 -16.22
N GLU A 99 6.19 11.15 -16.74
CA GLU A 99 6.06 9.85 -17.38
C GLU A 99 6.30 8.71 -16.36
N TYR A 100 5.99 7.48 -16.75
CA TYR A 100 6.17 6.28 -15.93
C TYR A 100 7.59 6.16 -15.33
N GLU A 101 8.60 6.37 -16.17
CA GLU A 101 10.02 6.25 -15.83
C GLU A 101 10.50 7.34 -14.87
N ASP A 102 9.75 8.44 -14.74
CA ASP A 102 10.08 9.55 -13.84
C ASP A 102 9.57 9.31 -12.43
N VAL A 103 8.50 8.53 -12.27
CA VAL A 103 7.81 8.33 -10.98
C VAL A 103 8.11 6.99 -10.33
N VAL A 104 8.68 6.02 -11.06
CA VAL A 104 9.12 4.73 -10.52
C VAL A 104 10.58 4.81 -10.10
N TYR A 105 10.85 4.62 -8.82
CA TYR A 105 12.20 4.71 -8.26
C TYR A 105 12.70 3.35 -7.77
N GLU A 106 13.96 3.05 -8.06
CA GLU A 106 14.69 1.99 -7.34
C GLU A 106 14.87 2.39 -5.87
N THR A 107 15.07 1.40 -5.00
CA THR A 107 15.33 1.67 -3.58
C THR A 107 16.59 0.97 -3.10
N ASN A 108 16.99 1.26 -1.84
CA ASN A 108 18.04 0.50 -1.15
C ASN A 108 17.63 -0.93 -0.78
N ILE A 109 16.35 -1.30 -0.96
CA ILE A 109 15.87 -2.66 -0.73
C ILE A 109 16.01 -3.45 -2.03
N PRO A 110 16.73 -4.60 -2.05
CA PRO A 110 16.86 -5.42 -3.24
C PRO A 110 15.50 -5.82 -3.82
N ASN A 111 15.35 -5.74 -5.15
CA ASN A 111 14.10 -6.01 -5.88
C ASN A 111 12.91 -5.11 -5.48
N GLY A 112 13.14 -4.06 -4.69
CA GLY A 112 12.09 -3.16 -4.17
C GLY A 112 12.11 -1.81 -4.88
N HIS A 113 10.97 -1.45 -5.48
CA HIS A 113 10.74 -0.15 -6.12
C HIS A 113 9.60 0.60 -5.42
N ILE A 114 9.51 1.90 -5.66
CA ILE A 114 8.44 2.74 -5.07
C ILE A 114 7.95 3.79 -6.06
N VAL A 115 6.64 4.04 -6.03
CA VAL A 115 5.98 5.20 -6.63
C VAL A 115 5.49 6.08 -5.49
N PRO A 116 6.21 7.16 -5.13
CA PRO A 116 5.88 8.00 -3.98
C PRO A 116 4.87 9.10 -4.34
N VAL A 117 4.27 9.71 -3.32
CA VAL A 117 3.58 11.01 -3.40
C VAL A 117 4.58 12.12 -3.06
N THR A 118 4.59 13.22 -3.80
CA THR A 118 5.45 14.38 -3.54
C THR A 118 4.71 15.53 -2.88
N THR A 119 3.50 15.80 -3.31
CA THR A 119 2.67 16.90 -2.82
C THR A 119 1.31 16.37 -2.41
N LEU A 120 0.90 16.70 -1.19
CA LEU A 120 -0.44 16.35 -0.70
C LEU A 120 -1.48 17.27 -1.33
N LEU A 121 -2.64 16.72 -1.65
CA LEU A 121 -3.73 17.41 -2.31
C LEU A 121 -4.95 17.47 -1.37
N GLU A 122 -5.63 18.62 -1.34
CA GLU A 122 -6.85 18.78 -0.54
C GLU A 122 -8.01 17.98 -1.13
N ASN A 123 -8.09 17.89 -2.44
CA ASN A 123 -9.17 17.16 -3.13
C ASN A 123 -8.63 16.25 -4.26
N PRO A 124 -8.06 15.07 -3.92
CA PRO A 124 -7.44 14.18 -4.89
C PRO A 124 -8.42 13.29 -5.65
N SER A 125 -9.70 13.25 -5.30
CA SER A 125 -10.66 12.28 -5.88
C SER A 125 -10.71 12.36 -7.41
N ALA A 126 -10.72 13.56 -7.97
CA ALA A 126 -10.71 13.74 -9.42
C ALA A 126 -9.44 13.17 -10.10
N LEU A 127 -8.29 13.23 -9.43
CA LEU A 127 -7.06 12.60 -9.93
C LEU A 127 -7.08 11.09 -9.79
N LEU A 128 -7.69 10.56 -8.73
CA LEU A 128 -7.81 9.12 -8.54
C LEU A 128 -8.83 8.49 -9.52
N GLU A 129 -9.81 9.27 -9.99
CA GLU A 129 -10.77 8.86 -11.01
C GLU A 129 -10.18 8.89 -12.44
N ASP A 130 -9.01 9.49 -12.64
CA ASP A 130 -8.35 9.52 -13.93
C ASP A 130 -7.93 8.10 -14.36
N PRO A 131 -8.23 7.68 -15.61
CA PRO A 131 -7.84 6.37 -16.15
C PRO A 131 -6.35 6.04 -16.01
N ARG A 132 -5.49 7.03 -15.94
CA ARG A 132 -4.03 6.87 -15.76
C ARG A 132 -3.65 6.08 -14.52
N LEU A 133 -4.45 6.13 -13.44
CA LEU A 133 -4.18 5.31 -12.27
C LEU A 133 -4.29 3.81 -12.60
N GLY A 134 -5.35 3.42 -13.30
CA GLY A 134 -5.53 2.04 -13.76
C GLY A 134 -4.42 1.60 -14.71
N GLU A 135 -4.10 2.43 -15.71
CA GLU A 135 -3.02 2.18 -16.67
C GLU A 135 -1.66 2.02 -15.99
N LEU A 136 -1.35 2.86 -14.99
CA LEU A 136 -0.14 2.73 -14.19
C LEU A 136 -0.09 1.40 -13.43
N LEU A 137 -1.17 1.05 -12.72
CA LEU A 137 -1.23 -0.18 -11.93
C LEU A 137 -1.14 -1.44 -12.80
N ASP A 138 -1.73 -1.41 -13.98
CA ASP A 138 -1.66 -2.52 -14.94
C ASP A 138 -0.24 -2.67 -15.50
N ARG A 139 0.40 -1.58 -15.92
CA ARG A 139 1.80 -1.59 -16.37
C ARG A 139 2.75 -2.07 -15.26
N LEU A 140 2.55 -1.61 -14.04
CA LEU A 140 3.32 -2.10 -12.89
C LEU A 140 3.09 -3.60 -12.64
N ALA A 141 1.87 -4.11 -12.85
CA ALA A 141 1.59 -5.55 -12.71
C ALA A 141 2.21 -6.40 -13.84
N GLU A 142 2.59 -5.81 -14.98
CA GLU A 142 3.41 -6.47 -16.01
C GLU A 142 4.87 -6.58 -15.57
N ASP A 143 5.44 -5.48 -15.05
CA ASP A 143 6.86 -5.36 -14.71
C ASP A 143 7.21 -6.04 -13.38
N TYR A 144 6.28 -6.11 -12.42
CA TYR A 144 6.49 -6.60 -11.06
C TYR A 144 5.67 -7.85 -10.73
N ARG A 145 6.22 -8.68 -9.83
CA ARG A 145 5.46 -9.81 -9.29
C ARG A 145 4.37 -9.36 -8.32
N TYR A 146 4.64 -8.31 -7.55
CA TYR A 146 3.67 -7.73 -6.62
C TYR A 146 3.66 -6.20 -6.71
N VAL A 147 2.45 -5.64 -6.71
CA VAL A 147 2.16 -4.21 -6.60
C VAL A 147 1.43 -4.01 -5.28
N ILE A 148 2.11 -3.48 -4.28
CA ILE A 148 1.54 -3.17 -2.96
C ILE A 148 1.03 -1.74 -3.00
N ILE A 149 -0.26 -1.55 -2.77
CA ILE A 149 -0.94 -0.26 -2.93
C ILE A 149 -1.34 0.24 -1.54
N ASP A 150 -0.64 1.26 -1.03
CA ASP A 150 -1.00 1.93 0.22
C ASP A 150 -2.08 2.97 -0.04
N THR A 151 -3.26 2.82 0.58
CA THR A 151 -4.44 3.64 0.30
C THR A 151 -4.86 4.47 1.50
N PRO A 152 -5.69 5.52 1.32
CA PRO A 152 -6.40 6.13 2.44
C PRO A 152 -7.28 5.10 3.18
N PRO A 153 -7.69 5.40 4.41
CA PRO A 153 -8.63 4.56 5.14
C PRO A 153 -10.02 4.60 4.50
N LEU A 154 -10.85 3.59 4.82
CA LEU A 154 -12.18 3.37 4.21
C LEU A 154 -13.26 4.37 4.59
N ASP A 155 -13.03 5.23 5.57
CA ASP A 155 -13.93 6.34 5.87
C ASP A 155 -14.10 7.29 4.65
N ASN A 156 -13.18 7.28 3.70
CA ASN A 156 -13.30 7.88 2.37
C ASN A 156 -13.80 6.87 1.33
N ILE A 157 -15.05 6.49 1.40
CA ILE A 157 -15.69 5.36 0.69
C ILE A 157 -15.50 5.39 -0.84
N SER A 158 -15.55 6.56 -1.47
CA SER A 158 -15.45 6.69 -2.94
C SER A 158 -14.08 6.27 -3.47
N ASP A 159 -13.02 6.78 -2.84
CA ASP A 159 -11.63 6.52 -3.28
C ASP A 159 -11.28 5.03 -3.08
N GLY A 160 -11.74 4.45 -1.95
CA GLY A 160 -11.53 3.03 -1.64
C GLY A 160 -12.19 2.07 -2.64
N ALA A 161 -13.43 2.35 -3.04
CA ALA A 161 -14.16 1.52 -4.00
C ALA A 161 -13.52 1.55 -5.39
N LEU A 162 -13.05 2.71 -5.82
CA LEU A 162 -12.38 2.89 -7.10
C LEU A 162 -11.07 2.09 -7.15
N ILE A 163 -10.21 2.24 -6.15
CA ILE A 163 -8.92 1.53 -6.08
C ILE A 163 -9.16 0.01 -5.97
N ALA A 164 -10.23 -0.39 -5.26
CA ALA A 164 -10.65 -1.78 -5.17
C ALA A 164 -10.90 -2.41 -6.53
N SER A 165 -11.61 -1.71 -7.42
CA SER A 165 -11.95 -2.22 -8.74
C SER A 165 -10.73 -2.47 -9.65
N MET A 166 -9.60 -1.84 -9.35
CA MET A 166 -8.34 -1.95 -10.09
C MET A 166 -7.37 -2.98 -9.50
N SER A 167 -7.78 -3.75 -8.47
CA SER A 167 -6.89 -4.60 -7.67
C SER A 167 -7.36 -6.04 -7.61
N ASP A 168 -6.45 -6.97 -7.30
CA ASP A 168 -6.72 -8.42 -7.27
C ASP A 168 -7.09 -8.92 -5.87
N GLY A 169 -6.70 -8.18 -4.83
CA GLY A 169 -6.96 -8.53 -3.45
C GLY A 169 -6.67 -7.39 -2.47
N ALA A 170 -7.11 -7.56 -1.23
CA ALA A 170 -6.96 -6.55 -0.20
C ALA A 170 -6.51 -7.11 1.15
N VAL A 171 -5.81 -6.28 1.91
CA VAL A 171 -5.46 -6.48 3.31
C VAL A 171 -6.11 -5.37 4.13
N LEU A 172 -7.04 -5.74 4.99
CA LEU A 172 -7.63 -4.82 5.97
C LEU A 172 -6.79 -4.82 7.24
N VAL A 173 -6.16 -3.70 7.54
CA VAL A 173 -5.39 -3.49 8.77
C VAL A 173 -6.34 -2.99 9.87
N VAL A 174 -6.35 -3.69 11.00
CA VAL A 174 -7.22 -3.39 12.15
C VAL A 174 -6.37 -3.20 13.39
N ARG A 175 -6.64 -2.18 14.19
CA ARG A 175 -5.94 -1.94 15.45
C ARG A 175 -6.65 -2.64 16.60
N CYS A 176 -5.99 -3.66 17.18
CA CYS A 176 -6.53 -4.43 18.29
C CYS A 176 -6.82 -3.54 19.50
N GLY A 177 -8.01 -3.72 20.10
CA GLY A 177 -8.41 -2.98 21.29
C GLY A 177 -8.96 -1.56 21.04
N GLU A 178 -8.78 -1.02 19.82
CA GLU A 178 -9.25 0.35 19.48
C GLU A 178 -10.42 0.33 18.48
N THR A 179 -10.31 -0.49 17.43
CA THR A 179 -11.36 -0.56 16.40
C THR A 179 -12.51 -1.44 16.85
N SER A 180 -13.74 -0.92 16.82
CA SER A 180 -14.92 -1.67 17.21
C SER A 180 -15.22 -2.83 16.27
N LYS A 181 -15.72 -3.96 16.80
CA LYS A 181 -16.14 -5.12 15.99
C LYS A 181 -17.20 -4.78 14.93
N ALA A 182 -18.09 -3.82 15.25
CA ALA A 182 -19.10 -3.36 14.31
C ALA A 182 -18.50 -2.68 13.10
N LEU A 183 -17.50 -1.81 13.30
CA LEU A 183 -16.81 -1.11 12.24
C LEU A 183 -15.98 -2.09 11.37
N VAL A 184 -15.30 -3.06 11.99
CA VAL A 184 -14.58 -4.11 11.24
C VAL A 184 -15.56 -4.90 10.35
N ARG A 185 -16.73 -5.28 10.88
CA ARG A 185 -17.75 -5.98 10.08
C ARG A 185 -18.25 -5.13 8.91
N GLN A 186 -18.50 -3.85 9.14
CA GLN A 186 -18.93 -2.92 8.09
C GLN A 186 -17.85 -2.82 6.98
N SER A 187 -16.60 -2.63 7.36
CA SER A 187 -15.47 -2.59 6.43
C SER A 187 -15.35 -3.89 5.63
N LEU A 188 -15.47 -5.04 6.30
CA LEU A 188 -15.44 -6.35 5.63
C LEU A 188 -16.59 -6.53 4.64
N HIS A 189 -17.80 -6.11 4.96
CA HIS A 189 -18.93 -6.18 4.03
C HIS A 189 -18.67 -5.37 2.76
N GLN A 190 -18.04 -4.22 2.87
CA GLN A 190 -17.64 -3.43 1.71
C GLN A 190 -16.60 -4.17 0.85
N PHE A 191 -15.63 -4.83 1.49
CA PHE A 191 -14.54 -5.52 0.78
C PHE A 191 -14.90 -6.85 0.17
N VAL A 192 -15.66 -7.69 0.87
CA VAL A 192 -16.05 -9.04 0.37
C VAL A 192 -16.82 -8.97 -0.94
N ASN A 193 -17.56 -7.88 -1.16
CA ASN A 193 -18.28 -7.67 -2.42
C ASN A 193 -17.38 -7.14 -3.55
N MET A 194 -16.16 -6.68 -3.24
CA MET A 194 -15.26 -6.04 -4.21
C MET A 194 -14.08 -6.94 -4.59
N TYR A 195 -13.65 -7.84 -3.73
CA TYR A 195 -12.44 -8.64 -3.92
C TYR A 195 -12.69 -10.13 -3.83
N SER A 196 -12.00 -10.89 -4.67
CA SER A 196 -11.97 -12.37 -4.59
C SER A 196 -11.18 -12.88 -3.39
N SER A 197 -10.29 -12.08 -2.83
CA SER A 197 -9.43 -12.44 -1.69
C SER A 197 -9.26 -11.27 -0.74
N VAL A 198 -9.75 -11.41 0.49
CA VAL A 198 -9.60 -10.41 1.56
C VAL A 198 -8.87 -11.02 2.73
N TYR A 199 -7.83 -10.35 3.21
CA TYR A 199 -7.06 -10.73 4.40
C TYR A 199 -7.26 -9.71 5.49
N ILE A 200 -7.57 -10.18 6.70
CA ILE A 200 -7.59 -9.33 7.88
C ILE A 200 -6.23 -9.44 8.55
N PHE A 201 -5.54 -8.31 8.64
CA PHE A 201 -4.32 -8.19 9.42
C PHE A 201 -4.62 -7.45 10.72
N ASN A 202 -4.63 -8.18 11.82
CA ASN A 202 -4.81 -7.59 13.14
C ASN A 202 -3.45 -7.04 13.61
N GLY A 203 -3.33 -5.70 13.62
CA GLY A 203 -2.10 -5.01 13.99
C GLY A 203 -1.76 -5.11 15.47
N VAL A 204 -1.22 -6.25 15.90
CA VAL A 204 -0.57 -6.40 17.20
C VAL A 204 0.73 -5.58 17.30
N PHE A 205 1.02 -4.76 16.32
CA PHE A 205 2.30 -4.07 16.14
C PHE A 205 2.60 -2.96 17.12
N PHE A 206 1.64 -2.48 17.89
CA PHE A 206 1.79 -1.32 18.74
C PHE A 206 1.23 -1.53 20.15
N GLN A 207 1.35 -2.72 20.71
CA GLN A 207 1.18 -2.84 22.14
C GLN A 207 2.48 -2.42 22.86
N SER A 208 2.63 -1.10 23.04
CA SER A 208 3.23 -0.64 24.28
C SER A 208 2.11 -0.69 25.32
N ARG A 209 2.09 -1.74 26.11
CA ARG A 209 1.26 -1.97 27.32
C ARG A 209 -0.27 -2.03 27.11
N CYS A 210 -0.80 -3.26 27.18
CA CYS A 210 -1.98 -3.43 28.03
C CYS A 210 -1.57 -3.37 29.50
#